data_5205b223dfd28d73a560aa92bc3f328e
#
_entry.id   5205b223dfd28d73a560aa92bc3f328e
#
_cell.length_a   1.000
_cell.length_b   1.000
_cell.length_c   1.000
_cell.angle_alpha   90.00
_cell.angle_beta   90.00
_cell.angle_gamma   90.00
#
_symmetry.space_group_name_H-M   'P 1'
#
loop_
_entity.id
_entity.type
_entity.pdbx_description
1 polymer ?
#
loop_
_entity_poly.entity_id
_entity_poly.type
_entity_poly.pdbx_seq_one_letter_code
_entity_poly.pdbx_strand_id
1 'polypeptide(L)'
;MGSPGPIFFIISIYLIFVIKIGPKIMENRPAFELKNLLIIYNAILVVFNLWLASLATKIDLSALIHSNGCKLQYHRLSKDGSLETTLSEAAWWYFFAKIIELVDTVFFILRKKQNQLTFLHIYHHSVTALFSWCYLKLIPGEQGIIVGILNSTVHIIMYSYYLISALGPKYKKYLWWKKYMTVVQLIQFIIMMIYLLFTLVMDCGVPKILTYCFMIHVVIFIYLFSNFYRKAYIRQKKIVK
;
A
#
# COMPACT_ATOMS: atom_id res chain seq x y z
N MET A 1 10.31 10.33 14.10
CA MET A 1 11.36 9.73 13.27
C MET A 1 12.12 10.81 12.48
N GLY A 2 13.02 11.53 13.14
CA GLY A 2 13.76 12.66 12.55
C GLY A 2 14.87 12.26 11.57
N SER A 3 15.42 11.05 11.70
CA SER A 3 16.50 10.52 10.86
C SER A 3 16.06 9.28 10.05
N PRO A 4 16.74 8.95 8.94
CA PRO A 4 16.43 7.77 8.12
C PRO A 4 16.84 6.45 8.79
N GLY A 5 17.68 6.48 9.85
CA GLY A 5 18.19 5.29 10.52
C GLY A 5 17.11 4.28 10.93
N PRO A 6 16.05 4.68 11.65
CA PRO A 6 15.01 3.75 12.09
C PRO A 6 14.29 3.01 10.95
N ILE A 7 13.96 3.67 9.85
CA ILE A 7 13.27 3.00 8.73
C ILE A 7 14.19 2.01 8.01
N PHE A 8 15.46 2.38 7.79
CA PHE A 8 16.43 1.45 7.22
C PHE A 8 16.68 0.25 8.12
N PHE A 9 16.71 0.44 9.43
CA PHE A 9 16.85 -0.64 10.41
C PHE A 9 15.65 -1.60 10.35
N ILE A 10 14.42 -1.07 10.36
CA ILE A 10 13.19 -1.88 10.26
C ILE A 10 13.18 -2.70 8.96
N ILE A 11 13.45 -2.06 7.82
CA ILE A 11 13.46 -2.74 6.52
C ILE A 11 14.57 -3.79 6.46
N SER A 12 15.76 -3.50 7.01
CA SER A 12 16.88 -4.46 7.04
C SER A 12 16.54 -5.70 7.86
N ILE A 13 15.99 -5.53 9.07
CA ILE A 13 15.53 -6.65 9.91
C ILE A 13 14.44 -7.44 9.18
N TYR A 14 13.48 -6.75 8.60
CA TYR A 14 12.41 -7.38 7.82
C TYR A 14 12.98 -8.23 6.69
N LEU A 15 13.89 -7.70 5.86
CA LEU A 15 14.50 -8.44 4.75
C LEU A 15 15.33 -9.63 5.22
N ILE A 16 16.15 -9.46 6.27
CA ILE A 16 16.93 -10.55 6.85
C ILE A 16 16.00 -11.66 7.36
N PHE A 17 14.93 -11.29 8.07
CA PHE A 17 13.95 -12.24 8.57
C PHE A 17 13.25 -12.98 7.44
N VAL A 18 12.72 -12.26 6.45
CA VAL A 18 11.91 -12.83 5.36
C VAL A 18 12.74 -13.72 4.43
N ILE A 19 13.98 -13.35 4.14
CA ILE A 19 14.83 -14.07 3.16
C ILE A 19 15.61 -15.21 3.81
N LYS A 20 16.07 -15.05 5.05
CA LYS A 20 16.99 -16.03 5.68
C LYS A 20 16.42 -16.66 6.94
N ILE A 21 16.08 -15.86 7.95
CA ILE A 21 15.80 -16.37 9.30
C ILE A 21 14.46 -17.12 9.33
N GLY A 22 13.40 -16.52 8.83
CA GLY A 22 12.03 -17.06 8.88
C GLY A 22 11.91 -18.40 8.15
N PRO A 23 12.33 -18.52 6.87
CA PRO A 23 12.34 -19.79 6.17
C PRO A 23 13.13 -20.88 6.90
N LYS A 24 14.31 -20.55 7.44
CA LYS A 24 15.15 -21.49 8.18
C LYS A 24 14.48 -21.97 9.48
N ILE A 25 13.87 -21.07 10.25
CA ILE A 25 13.12 -21.41 11.47
C ILE A 25 11.96 -22.36 11.14
N MET A 26 11.30 -22.13 10.01
CA MET A 26 10.14 -22.91 9.60
C MET A 26 10.47 -24.19 8.82
N GLU A 27 11.73 -24.43 8.46
CA GLU A 27 12.14 -25.57 7.65
C GLU A 27 11.63 -26.90 8.22
N ASN A 28 11.89 -27.16 9.50
CA ASN A 28 11.54 -28.41 10.21
C ASN A 28 10.28 -28.29 11.10
N ARG A 29 9.51 -27.19 10.97
CA ARG A 29 8.30 -26.98 11.77
C ARG A 29 7.05 -27.15 10.92
N PRO A 30 5.92 -27.63 11.47
CA PRO A 30 4.65 -27.62 10.76
C PRO A 30 4.17 -26.19 10.51
N ALA A 31 3.30 -26.00 9.50
CA ALA A 31 2.66 -24.73 9.26
C ALA A 31 1.77 -24.33 10.44
N PHE A 32 1.88 -23.09 10.91
CA PHE A 32 1.03 -22.59 11.98
C PHE A 32 -0.41 -22.37 11.49
N GLU A 33 -1.38 -22.73 12.34
CA GLU A 33 -2.78 -22.44 12.14
C GLU A 33 -3.14 -21.07 12.74
N LEU A 34 -3.03 -20.02 11.94
CA LEU A 34 -3.23 -18.63 12.39
C LEU A 34 -4.61 -18.07 12.00
N LYS A 35 -5.63 -18.93 11.86
CA LYS A 35 -6.94 -18.54 11.34
C LYS A 35 -7.53 -17.33 12.10
N ASN A 36 -7.69 -17.45 13.41
CA ASN A 36 -8.32 -16.40 14.23
C ASN A 36 -7.48 -15.11 14.23
N LEU A 37 -6.15 -15.24 14.31
CA LEU A 37 -5.25 -14.10 14.25
C LEU A 37 -5.37 -13.35 12.93
N LEU A 38 -5.46 -14.07 11.80
CA LEU A 38 -5.65 -13.47 10.48
C LEU A 38 -7.01 -12.79 10.32
N ILE A 39 -8.07 -13.35 10.90
CA ILE A 39 -9.38 -12.71 10.90
C ILE A 39 -9.31 -11.36 11.62
N ILE A 40 -8.76 -11.33 12.84
CA ILE A 40 -8.62 -10.11 13.64
C ILE A 40 -7.72 -9.10 12.92
N TYR A 41 -6.55 -9.53 12.45
CA TYR A 41 -5.59 -8.68 11.76
C TYR A 41 -6.18 -8.03 10.51
N ASN A 42 -6.81 -8.82 9.61
CA ASN A 42 -7.44 -8.28 8.40
C ASN A 42 -8.62 -7.36 8.71
N ALA A 43 -9.42 -7.67 9.74
CA ALA A 43 -10.52 -6.81 10.16
C ALA A 43 -10.01 -5.46 10.68
N ILE A 44 -8.95 -5.46 11.50
CA ILE A 44 -8.29 -4.23 11.97
C ILE A 44 -7.80 -3.40 10.77
N LEU A 45 -7.14 -4.03 9.80
CA LEU A 45 -6.62 -3.31 8.63
C LEU A 45 -7.74 -2.77 7.73
N VAL A 46 -8.87 -3.47 7.60
CA VAL A 46 -10.05 -2.92 6.90
C VAL A 46 -10.56 -1.66 7.59
N VAL A 47 -10.80 -1.73 8.91
CA VAL A 47 -11.30 -0.58 9.69
C VAL A 47 -10.30 0.58 9.65
N PHE A 48 -9.00 0.28 9.79
CA PHE A 48 -7.96 1.28 9.78
C PHE A 48 -7.83 2.00 8.43
N ASN A 49 -7.86 1.25 7.31
CA ASN A 49 -7.85 1.84 5.97
C ASN A 49 -9.16 2.59 5.64
N LEU A 50 -10.32 2.15 6.16
CA LEU A 50 -11.59 2.90 6.08
C LEU A 50 -11.46 4.24 6.80
N TRP A 51 -10.89 4.26 8.00
CA TRP A 51 -10.64 5.49 8.74
C TRP A 51 -9.68 6.41 7.98
N LEU A 52 -8.55 5.90 7.47
CA LEU A 52 -7.62 6.69 6.64
C LEU A 52 -8.30 7.26 5.39
N ALA A 53 -9.08 6.45 4.68
CA ALA A 53 -9.81 6.90 3.50
C ALA A 53 -10.89 7.95 3.85
N SER A 54 -11.51 7.85 5.02
CA SER A 54 -12.51 8.83 5.48
C SER A 54 -11.92 10.22 5.74
N LEU A 55 -10.61 10.32 5.99
CA LEU A 55 -9.95 11.63 6.12
C LEU A 55 -10.01 12.43 4.82
N ALA A 56 -10.19 11.76 3.67
CA ALA A 56 -10.45 12.41 2.38
C ALA A 56 -11.70 13.29 2.39
N THR A 57 -12.71 12.93 3.19
CA THR A 57 -13.97 13.71 3.26
C THR A 57 -13.78 15.09 3.93
N LYS A 58 -12.67 15.27 4.65
CA LYS A 58 -12.27 16.54 5.24
C LYS A 58 -11.55 17.47 4.27
N ILE A 59 -11.20 16.96 3.09
CA ILE A 59 -10.46 17.68 2.05
C ILE A 59 -11.48 18.15 1.02
N ASP A 60 -11.49 19.44 0.73
CA ASP A 60 -12.28 19.96 -0.38
C ASP A 60 -11.60 19.58 -1.71
N LEU A 61 -12.05 18.48 -2.29
CA LEU A 61 -11.54 17.99 -3.56
C LEU A 61 -11.80 18.97 -4.71
N SER A 62 -12.85 19.81 -4.60
CA SER A 62 -13.13 20.85 -5.58
C SER A 62 -12.09 21.96 -5.54
N ALA A 63 -11.63 22.33 -4.35
CA ALA A 63 -10.54 23.28 -4.18
C ALA A 63 -9.21 22.75 -4.73
N LEU A 64 -8.95 21.44 -4.60
CA LEU A 64 -7.78 20.78 -5.20
C LEU A 64 -7.81 20.86 -6.74
N ILE A 65 -8.97 20.73 -7.36
CA ILE A 65 -9.15 20.83 -8.81
C ILE A 65 -9.03 22.28 -9.29
N HIS A 66 -9.61 23.24 -8.54
CA HIS A 66 -9.61 24.66 -8.91
C HIS A 66 -8.30 25.40 -8.63
N SER A 67 -7.46 24.90 -7.72
CA SER A 67 -6.16 25.50 -7.37
C SER A 67 -5.01 25.11 -8.30
N ASN A 68 -5.28 24.73 -9.56
CA ASN A 68 -4.31 24.15 -10.49
C ASN A 68 -3.68 22.85 -9.98
N GLY A 69 -4.34 22.14 -9.07
CA GLY A 69 -3.95 20.81 -8.60
C GLY A 69 -2.69 20.72 -7.75
N CYS A 70 -1.95 21.81 -7.58
CA CYS A 70 -0.62 21.82 -7.00
C CYS A 70 -0.54 22.24 -5.55
N LYS A 71 -1.38 23.16 -5.16
CA LYS A 71 -1.45 23.64 -3.77
C LYS A 71 -2.90 23.58 -3.39
N LEU A 72 -3.24 22.70 -2.46
CA LEU A 72 -4.33 23.06 -1.55
C LEU A 72 -3.97 24.46 -1.10
N GLN A 73 -4.74 25.48 -1.56
CA GLN A 73 -4.50 26.84 -1.09
C GLN A 73 -4.81 26.84 0.41
N TYR A 74 -3.79 26.50 1.15
CA TYR A 74 -3.70 26.33 2.58
C TYR A 74 -4.36 27.47 3.35
N HIS A 75 -4.23 28.71 2.81
CA HIS A 75 -4.78 29.90 3.41
C HIS A 75 -6.30 30.12 3.24
N ARG A 76 -6.98 29.39 2.34
CA ARG A 76 -8.43 29.57 2.14
C ARG A 76 -9.32 28.55 2.84
N LEU A 77 -8.81 27.37 3.17
CA LEU A 77 -9.61 26.25 3.67
C LEU A 77 -9.60 26.07 5.19
N SER A 78 -8.64 26.63 5.90
CA SER A 78 -8.65 26.61 7.37
C SER A 78 -8.17 27.94 7.91
N LYS A 79 -9.09 28.70 8.50
CA LYS A 79 -8.76 29.87 9.31
C LYS A 79 -7.98 29.50 10.59
N ASP A 80 -7.94 28.20 10.96
CA ASP A 80 -7.50 27.73 12.28
C ASP A 80 -6.27 26.82 12.27
N GLY A 81 -5.57 26.60 11.13
CA GLY A 81 -4.40 25.68 11.07
C GLY A 81 -4.71 24.19 11.30
N SER A 82 -5.97 23.84 11.56
CA SER A 82 -6.40 22.49 11.93
C SER A 82 -6.25 21.45 10.79
N LEU A 83 -6.27 21.92 9.54
CA LEU A 83 -6.13 21.02 8.38
C LEU A 83 -4.69 20.50 8.24
N GLU A 84 -3.68 21.34 8.47
CA GLU A 84 -2.26 20.95 8.37
C GLU A 84 -1.92 19.86 9.38
N THR A 85 -2.35 20.05 10.61
CA THR A 85 -2.15 19.04 11.65
C THR A 85 -2.85 17.74 11.28
N THR A 86 -4.09 17.79 10.80
CA THR A 86 -4.85 16.60 10.36
C THR A 86 -4.15 15.86 9.20
N LEU A 87 -3.60 16.60 8.22
CA LEU A 87 -2.91 16.00 7.08
C LEU A 87 -1.58 15.39 7.47
N SER A 88 -0.83 16.05 8.34
CA SER A 88 0.43 15.53 8.87
C SER A 88 0.21 14.28 9.73
N GLU A 89 -0.84 14.28 10.56
CA GLU A 89 -1.26 13.10 11.31
C GLU A 89 -1.69 11.95 10.38
N ALA A 90 -2.48 12.23 9.35
CA ALA A 90 -2.88 11.24 8.35
C ALA A 90 -1.68 10.61 7.64
N ALA A 91 -0.69 11.42 7.26
CA ALA A 91 0.55 10.93 6.65
C ALA A 91 1.34 10.04 7.61
N TRP A 92 1.39 10.38 8.91
CA TRP A 92 2.03 9.56 9.94
C TRP A 92 1.31 8.22 10.11
N TRP A 93 0.00 8.22 10.21
CA TRP A 93 -0.81 7.01 10.34
C TRP A 93 -0.74 6.15 9.08
N TYR A 94 -0.68 6.76 7.90
CA TYR A 94 -0.46 6.03 6.66
C TYR A 94 0.92 5.33 6.64
N PHE A 95 1.98 6.03 7.04
CA PHE A 95 3.30 5.42 7.21
C PHE A 95 3.26 4.26 8.21
N PHE A 96 2.62 4.46 9.36
CA PHE A 96 2.46 3.43 10.38
C PHE A 96 1.73 2.19 9.85
N ALA A 97 0.69 2.39 9.04
CA ALA A 97 0.01 1.29 8.34
C ALA A 97 1.00 0.47 7.51
N LYS A 98 1.90 1.12 6.74
CA LYS A 98 2.88 0.42 5.90
C LYS A 98 3.89 -0.38 6.72
N ILE A 99 4.20 0.04 7.93
CA ILE A 99 5.03 -0.76 8.85
C ILE A 99 4.25 -1.98 9.35
N ILE A 100 2.99 -1.83 9.74
CA ILE A 100 2.14 -2.97 10.18
C ILE A 100 1.97 -3.98 9.03
N GLU A 101 1.79 -3.53 7.81
CA GLU A 101 1.61 -4.37 6.62
C GLU A 101 2.83 -5.28 6.32
N LEU A 102 4.03 -5.00 6.86
CA LEU A 102 5.17 -5.93 6.79
C LEU A 102 4.88 -7.27 7.47
N VAL A 103 3.97 -7.30 8.43
CA VAL A 103 3.55 -8.50 9.16
C VAL A 103 2.84 -9.51 8.26
N ASP A 104 2.22 -9.08 7.14
CA ASP A 104 1.63 -9.98 6.14
C ASP A 104 2.63 -11.04 5.68
N THR A 105 3.86 -10.60 5.41
CA THR A 105 4.93 -11.48 4.95
C THR A 105 5.35 -12.48 6.03
N VAL A 106 5.34 -12.05 7.29
CA VAL A 106 5.59 -12.96 8.44
C VAL A 106 4.53 -14.05 8.49
N PHE A 107 3.25 -13.71 8.29
CA PHE A 107 2.18 -14.70 8.25
C PHE A 107 2.33 -15.68 7.07
N PHE A 108 2.80 -15.23 5.91
CA PHE A 108 3.05 -16.15 4.79
C PHE A 108 4.16 -17.17 5.12
N ILE A 109 5.22 -16.72 5.79
CA ILE A 109 6.31 -17.60 6.23
C ILE A 109 5.81 -18.61 7.26
N LEU A 110 5.14 -18.15 8.33
CA LEU A 110 4.64 -18.99 9.41
C LEU A 110 3.64 -20.05 8.93
N ARG A 111 2.84 -19.70 7.91
CA ARG A 111 1.86 -20.59 7.28
C ARG A 111 2.43 -21.40 6.12
N LYS A 112 3.71 -21.31 5.83
CA LYS A 112 4.39 -21.97 4.70
C LYS A 112 3.72 -21.70 3.34
N LYS A 113 3.20 -20.47 3.12
CA LYS A 113 2.57 -20.04 1.87
C LYS A 113 3.60 -19.51 0.87
N GLN A 114 4.53 -20.37 0.43
CA GLN A 114 5.65 -20.01 -0.45
C GLN A 114 5.21 -19.36 -1.78
N ASN A 115 4.05 -19.75 -2.31
CA ASN A 115 3.48 -19.18 -3.53
C ASN A 115 3.02 -17.71 -3.37
N GLN A 116 2.88 -17.22 -2.13
CA GLN A 116 2.55 -15.82 -1.80
C GLN A 116 3.81 -15.00 -1.47
N LEU A 117 4.90 -15.67 -1.07
CA LEU A 117 6.19 -15.06 -0.77
C LEU A 117 6.96 -14.79 -2.07
N THR A 118 6.47 -13.88 -2.88
CA THR A 118 7.05 -13.53 -4.18
C THR A 118 7.95 -12.31 -4.11
N PHE A 119 8.87 -12.15 -5.07
CA PHE A 119 9.67 -10.94 -5.21
C PHE A 119 8.77 -9.68 -5.26
N LEU A 120 7.68 -9.74 -6.03
CA LEU A 120 6.70 -8.66 -6.09
C LEU A 120 6.22 -8.23 -4.70
N HIS A 121 5.85 -9.20 -3.84
CA HIS A 121 5.32 -8.92 -2.51
C HIS A 121 6.37 -8.26 -1.60
N ILE A 122 7.57 -8.85 -1.51
CA ILE A 122 8.66 -8.35 -0.66
C ILE A 122 9.11 -6.96 -1.12
N TYR A 123 9.32 -6.79 -2.43
CA TYR A 123 9.72 -5.53 -3.03
C TYR A 123 8.68 -4.42 -2.79
N HIS A 124 7.40 -4.73 -3.03
CA HIS A 124 6.30 -3.78 -2.83
C HIS A 124 6.24 -3.31 -1.37
N HIS A 125 6.24 -4.22 -0.40
CA HIS A 125 6.16 -3.87 1.02
C HIS A 125 7.38 -3.06 1.49
N SER A 126 8.59 -3.43 1.09
CA SER A 126 9.82 -2.69 1.44
C SER A 126 9.81 -1.27 0.87
N VAL A 127 9.51 -1.15 -0.42
CA VAL A 127 9.55 0.11 -1.15
C VAL A 127 8.42 1.04 -0.69
N THR A 128 7.20 0.53 -0.49
CA THR A 128 6.08 1.36 -0.02
C THR A 128 6.31 1.88 1.41
N ALA A 129 6.90 1.08 2.30
CA ALA A 129 7.28 1.54 3.64
C ALA A 129 8.35 2.63 3.58
N LEU A 130 9.37 2.49 2.72
CA LEU A 130 10.42 3.49 2.54
C LEU A 130 9.85 4.79 1.98
N PHE A 131 9.06 4.71 0.90
CA PHE A 131 8.50 5.91 0.27
C PHE A 131 7.47 6.61 1.14
N SER A 132 6.65 5.87 1.90
CA SER A 132 5.72 6.51 2.85
C SER A 132 6.48 7.31 3.93
N TRP A 133 7.65 6.83 4.37
CA TRP A 133 8.54 7.60 5.25
C TRP A 133 9.13 8.83 4.54
N CYS A 134 9.59 8.68 3.30
CA CYS A 134 10.11 9.81 2.50
C CYS A 134 9.06 10.92 2.35
N TYR A 135 7.81 10.54 2.02
CA TYR A 135 6.70 11.49 1.91
C TYR A 135 6.42 12.18 3.25
N LEU A 136 6.31 11.40 4.34
CA LEU A 136 6.10 11.94 5.68
C LEU A 136 7.20 12.94 6.08
N LYS A 137 8.45 12.71 5.67
CA LYS A 137 9.59 13.53 6.06
C LYS A 137 9.77 14.76 5.19
N LEU A 138 9.56 14.64 3.88
CA LEU A 138 9.92 15.67 2.90
C LEU A 138 8.72 16.49 2.43
N ILE A 139 7.53 15.91 2.48
CA ILE A 139 6.30 16.51 1.93
C ILE A 139 5.13 16.13 2.85
N PRO A 140 5.14 16.52 4.12
CA PRO A 140 4.04 16.19 5.02
C PRO A 140 2.77 16.93 4.55
N GLY A 141 1.80 16.15 4.09
CA GLY A 141 0.42 16.62 3.97
C GLY A 141 -0.16 16.70 2.57
N GLU A 142 0.26 17.58 1.69
CA GLU A 142 -0.58 17.94 0.54
C GLU A 142 -0.59 16.95 -0.61
N GLN A 143 0.57 16.50 -1.07
CA GLN A 143 0.66 15.75 -2.33
C GLN A 143 0.68 14.23 -2.13
N GLY A 144 1.09 13.77 -0.95
CA GLY A 144 1.01 12.36 -0.58
C GLY A 144 -0.42 11.87 -0.31
N ILE A 145 -1.35 12.78 -0.05
CA ILE A 145 -2.73 12.46 0.34
C ILE A 145 -3.47 11.69 -0.74
N ILE A 146 -3.41 12.15 -1.99
CA ILE A 146 -4.11 11.49 -3.11
C ILE A 146 -3.60 10.05 -3.25
N VAL A 147 -2.27 9.88 -3.16
CA VAL A 147 -1.65 8.55 -3.17
C VAL A 147 -2.10 7.71 -1.98
N GLY A 148 -2.12 8.30 -0.79
CA GLY A 148 -2.56 7.65 0.44
C GLY A 148 -4.02 7.22 0.40
N ILE A 149 -4.94 8.10 -0.02
CA ILE A 149 -6.38 7.82 -0.14
C ILE A 149 -6.63 6.71 -1.16
N LEU A 150 -6.03 6.84 -2.34
CA LEU A 150 -6.19 5.86 -3.42
C LEU A 150 -5.68 4.48 -2.98
N ASN A 151 -4.51 4.44 -2.34
CA ASN A 151 -3.94 3.19 -1.83
C ASN A 151 -4.77 2.61 -0.69
N SER A 152 -5.22 3.41 0.28
CA SER A 152 -6.08 2.95 1.37
C SER A 152 -7.40 2.40 0.85
N THR A 153 -8.02 3.03 -0.16
CA THR A 153 -9.25 2.53 -0.79
C THR A 153 -9.05 1.15 -1.41
N VAL A 154 -7.95 0.94 -2.13
CA VAL A 154 -7.63 -0.37 -2.70
C VAL A 154 -7.29 -1.40 -1.62
N HIS A 155 -6.65 -0.98 -0.54
CA HIS A 155 -6.34 -1.84 0.61
C HIS A 155 -7.60 -2.27 1.39
N ILE A 156 -8.64 -1.42 1.49
CA ILE A 156 -9.94 -1.84 2.02
C ILE A 156 -10.46 -3.05 1.24
N ILE A 157 -10.46 -2.98 -0.08
CA ILE A 157 -10.92 -4.08 -0.94
C ILE A 157 -10.04 -5.32 -0.75
N MET A 158 -8.73 -5.15 -0.74
CA MET A 158 -7.76 -6.24 -0.60
C MET A 158 -7.86 -6.95 0.75
N TYR A 159 -7.88 -6.20 1.86
CA TYR A 159 -7.99 -6.80 3.19
C TYR A 159 -9.37 -7.39 3.47
N SER A 160 -10.44 -6.83 2.88
CA SER A 160 -11.76 -7.47 2.88
C SER A 160 -11.74 -8.83 2.18
N TYR A 161 -11.03 -8.95 1.05
CA TYR A 161 -10.81 -10.24 0.39
C TYR A 161 -10.06 -11.21 1.31
N TYR A 162 -8.99 -10.77 1.97
CA TYR A 162 -8.20 -11.62 2.87
C TYR A 162 -9.00 -12.01 4.12
N LEU A 163 -9.81 -11.12 4.65
CA LEU A 163 -10.72 -11.38 5.76
C LEU A 163 -11.72 -12.49 5.41
N ILE A 164 -12.42 -12.37 4.29
CA ILE A 164 -13.36 -13.39 3.81
C ILE A 164 -12.65 -14.71 3.55
N SER A 165 -11.44 -14.66 2.98
CA SER A 165 -10.62 -15.85 2.74
C SER A 165 -10.19 -16.55 4.03
N ALA A 166 -9.95 -15.82 5.11
CA ALA A 166 -9.57 -16.35 6.42
C ALA A 166 -10.75 -17.02 7.15
N LEU A 167 -12.00 -16.65 6.85
CA LEU A 167 -13.20 -17.28 7.43
C LEU A 167 -13.33 -18.77 7.06
N GLY A 168 -12.72 -19.20 5.96
CA GLY A 168 -12.59 -20.61 5.60
C GLY A 168 -13.35 -21.05 4.34
N PRO A 169 -13.38 -22.37 4.05
CA PRO A 169 -13.86 -22.92 2.77
C PRO A 169 -15.30 -22.57 2.42
N LYS A 170 -16.18 -22.46 3.42
CA LYS A 170 -17.60 -22.11 3.26
C LYS A 170 -17.78 -20.77 2.53
N TYR A 171 -16.84 -19.84 2.72
CA TYR A 171 -16.91 -18.48 2.17
C TYR A 171 -16.19 -18.32 0.83
N LYS A 172 -15.51 -19.36 0.32
CA LYS A 172 -14.82 -19.31 -0.98
C LYS A 172 -15.71 -18.91 -2.16
N LYS A 173 -16.99 -19.24 -2.11
CA LYS A 173 -17.97 -18.85 -3.15
C LYS A 173 -18.09 -17.34 -3.34
N TYR A 174 -17.75 -16.55 -2.32
CA TYR A 174 -17.79 -15.09 -2.39
C TYR A 174 -16.48 -14.48 -2.90
N LEU A 175 -15.47 -15.28 -3.25
CA LEU A 175 -14.14 -14.83 -3.67
C LEU A 175 -13.91 -14.87 -5.19
N TRP A 176 -14.98 -14.95 -5.98
CA TRP A 176 -14.92 -15.00 -7.45
C TRP A 176 -14.25 -13.77 -8.08
N TRP A 177 -14.25 -12.65 -7.38
CA TRP A 177 -13.73 -11.36 -7.84
C TRP A 177 -12.20 -11.18 -7.63
N LYS A 178 -11.47 -12.21 -7.22
CA LYS A 178 -10.00 -12.18 -7.01
C LYS A 178 -9.23 -11.55 -8.18
N LYS A 179 -9.59 -11.90 -9.44
CA LYS A 179 -8.92 -11.36 -10.63
C LYS A 179 -9.15 -9.86 -10.79
N TYR A 180 -10.32 -9.37 -10.41
CA TYR A 180 -10.67 -7.95 -10.52
C TYR A 180 -9.93 -7.12 -9.48
N MET A 181 -9.60 -7.68 -8.33
CA MET A 181 -8.75 -7.02 -7.33
C MET A 181 -7.39 -6.65 -7.93
N THR A 182 -6.75 -7.56 -8.67
CA THR A 182 -5.47 -7.25 -9.35
C THR A 182 -5.63 -6.18 -10.44
N VAL A 183 -6.78 -6.17 -11.14
CA VAL A 183 -7.09 -5.11 -12.12
C VAL A 183 -7.25 -3.76 -11.43
N VAL A 184 -7.95 -3.70 -10.30
CA VAL A 184 -8.11 -2.46 -9.50
C VAL A 184 -6.74 -1.94 -9.03
N GLN A 185 -5.83 -2.83 -8.59
CA GLN A 185 -4.46 -2.46 -8.23
C GLN A 185 -3.67 -1.89 -9.42
N LEU A 186 -3.83 -2.45 -10.62
CA LEU A 186 -3.20 -1.92 -11.84
C LEU A 186 -3.77 -0.54 -12.21
N ILE A 187 -5.08 -0.37 -12.14
CA ILE A 187 -5.75 0.93 -12.36
C ILE A 187 -5.23 1.97 -11.36
N GLN A 188 -5.08 1.61 -10.09
CA GLN A 188 -4.48 2.47 -9.07
C GLN A 188 -3.09 2.98 -9.51
N PHE A 189 -2.20 2.10 -9.96
CA PHE A 189 -0.86 2.50 -10.37
C PHE A 189 -0.88 3.41 -11.62
N ILE A 190 -1.81 3.19 -12.56
CA ILE A 190 -2.00 4.06 -13.73
C ILE A 190 -2.46 5.46 -13.28
N ILE A 191 -3.44 5.54 -12.40
CA ILE A 191 -3.92 6.83 -11.84
C ILE A 191 -2.78 7.53 -11.09
N MET A 192 -2.00 6.80 -10.28
CA MET A 192 -0.82 7.34 -9.58
C MET A 192 0.21 7.91 -10.58
N MET A 193 0.47 7.20 -11.69
CA MET A 193 1.40 7.68 -12.72
C MET A 193 0.91 8.97 -13.36
N ILE A 194 -0.37 9.04 -13.73
CA ILE A 194 -0.98 10.26 -14.30
C ILE A 194 -0.87 11.42 -13.31
N TYR A 195 -1.14 11.18 -12.04
CA TYR A 195 -1.02 12.19 -10.99
C TYR A 195 0.42 12.69 -10.82
N LEU A 196 1.42 11.79 -10.81
CA LEU A 196 2.83 12.17 -10.70
C LEU A 196 3.31 12.96 -11.93
N LEU A 197 2.88 12.59 -13.13
CA LEU A 197 3.15 13.36 -14.35
C LEU A 197 2.54 14.76 -14.26
N PHE A 198 1.31 14.85 -13.79
CA PHE A 198 0.64 16.13 -13.59
C PHE A 198 1.41 17.01 -12.59
N THR A 199 1.81 16.49 -11.43
CA THR A 199 2.58 17.25 -10.42
C THR A 199 3.93 17.72 -10.96
N LEU A 200 4.56 16.96 -11.86
CA LEU A 200 5.81 17.30 -12.50
C LEU A 200 5.65 18.43 -13.54
N VAL A 201 4.62 18.33 -14.39
CA VAL A 201 4.33 19.31 -15.45
C VAL A 201 3.91 20.67 -14.86
N MET A 202 3.10 20.65 -13.82
CA MET A 202 2.59 21.84 -13.16
C MET A 202 3.57 22.48 -12.17
N ASP A 203 4.74 21.86 -11.97
CA ASP A 203 5.80 22.30 -11.03
C ASP A 203 5.28 22.57 -9.62
N CYS A 204 4.60 21.57 -9.06
CA CYS A 204 3.87 21.65 -7.78
C CYS A 204 4.76 21.82 -6.54
N GLY A 205 6.03 22.20 -6.66
CA GLY A 205 6.95 22.40 -5.53
C GLY A 205 7.41 21.11 -4.82
N VAL A 206 7.08 19.93 -5.39
CA VAL A 206 7.65 18.64 -4.94
C VAL A 206 9.07 18.53 -5.43
N PRO A 207 10.02 18.02 -4.62
CA PRO A 207 11.36 17.72 -5.10
C PRO A 207 11.31 16.80 -6.32
N LYS A 208 11.71 17.32 -7.49
CA LYS A 208 11.61 16.59 -8.77
C LYS A 208 12.30 15.23 -8.72
N ILE A 209 13.43 15.13 -8.01
CA ILE A 209 14.15 13.87 -7.85
C ILE A 209 13.30 12.80 -7.12
N LEU A 210 12.54 13.20 -6.10
CA LEU A 210 11.65 12.30 -5.38
C LEU A 210 10.50 11.83 -6.27
N THR A 211 9.93 12.75 -7.07
CA THR A 211 8.87 12.43 -8.03
C THR A 211 9.38 11.44 -9.09
N TYR A 212 10.56 11.66 -9.67
CA TYR A 212 11.17 10.72 -10.62
C TYR A 212 11.44 9.36 -10.00
N CYS A 213 12.02 9.32 -8.81
CA CYS A 213 12.24 8.06 -8.09
C CYS A 213 10.93 7.31 -7.89
N PHE A 214 9.86 8.01 -7.49
CA PHE A 214 8.57 7.37 -7.28
C PHE A 214 7.95 6.88 -8.59
N MET A 215 8.03 7.65 -9.67
CA MET A 215 7.56 7.24 -11.01
C MET A 215 8.25 5.95 -11.49
N ILE A 216 9.58 5.84 -11.30
CA ILE A 216 10.32 4.62 -11.64
C ILE A 216 9.74 3.42 -10.90
N HIS A 217 9.46 3.55 -9.61
CA HIS A 217 8.88 2.45 -8.81
C HIS A 217 7.44 2.12 -9.22
N VAL A 218 6.63 3.13 -9.61
CA VAL A 218 5.27 2.89 -10.15
C VAL A 218 5.36 2.11 -11.47
N VAL A 219 6.31 2.43 -12.37
CA VAL A 219 6.53 1.64 -13.59
C VAL A 219 6.91 0.20 -13.26
N ILE A 220 7.81 -0.01 -12.30
CA ILE A 220 8.19 -1.35 -11.86
C ILE A 220 6.98 -2.10 -11.30
N PHE A 221 6.11 -1.46 -10.50
CA PHE A 221 4.89 -2.08 -10.00
C PHE A 221 3.92 -2.44 -11.13
N ILE A 222 3.68 -1.56 -12.08
CA ILE A 222 2.84 -1.86 -13.24
C ILE A 222 3.37 -3.11 -13.97
N TYR A 223 4.66 -3.18 -14.20
CA TYR A 223 5.29 -4.35 -14.84
C TYR A 223 5.12 -5.63 -14.03
N LEU A 224 5.44 -5.60 -12.74
CA LEU A 224 5.39 -6.77 -11.86
C LEU A 224 3.96 -7.28 -11.65
N PHE A 225 2.99 -6.38 -11.42
CA PHE A 225 1.59 -6.74 -11.26
C PHE A 225 0.97 -7.24 -12.58
N SER A 226 1.34 -6.65 -13.72
CA SER A 226 0.91 -7.13 -15.05
C SER A 226 1.44 -8.53 -15.33
N ASN A 227 2.71 -8.80 -15.00
CA ASN A 227 3.30 -10.11 -15.15
C ASN A 227 2.65 -11.16 -14.22
N PHE A 228 2.37 -10.76 -12.98
CA PHE A 228 1.59 -11.59 -12.04
C PHE A 228 0.20 -11.91 -12.61
N TYR A 229 -0.54 -10.92 -13.10
CA TYR A 229 -1.86 -11.11 -13.69
C TYR A 229 -1.83 -12.07 -14.87
N ARG A 230 -0.86 -11.90 -15.78
CA ARG A 230 -0.68 -12.79 -16.93
C ARG A 230 -0.39 -14.23 -16.51
N LYS A 231 0.49 -14.43 -15.53
CA LYS A 231 0.81 -15.79 -15.02
C LYS A 231 -0.36 -16.43 -14.31
N ALA A 232 -1.03 -15.69 -13.43
CA ALA A 232 -2.09 -16.23 -12.57
C ALA A 232 -3.42 -16.48 -13.30
N TYR A 233 -3.76 -15.66 -14.31
CA TYR A 233 -5.11 -15.68 -14.88
C TYR A 233 -5.18 -15.93 -16.39
N ILE A 234 -4.14 -15.61 -17.16
CA ILE A 234 -4.15 -15.79 -18.61
C ILE A 234 -3.50 -17.13 -19.00
N ARG A 235 -2.30 -17.44 -18.47
CA ARG A 235 -1.60 -18.67 -18.83
C ARG A 235 -2.28 -19.92 -18.29
N GLN A 236 -2.86 -19.87 -17.08
CA GLN A 236 -3.59 -21.02 -16.52
C GLN A 236 -4.82 -21.41 -17.36
N LYS A 237 -5.52 -20.43 -17.95
CA LYS A 237 -6.64 -20.72 -18.86
C LYS A 237 -6.24 -21.43 -20.15
N LYS A 238 -4.98 -21.29 -20.60
CA LYS A 238 -4.49 -21.98 -21.80
C LYS A 238 -4.10 -23.43 -21.59
N ILE A 239 -3.86 -23.84 -20.33
CA ILE A 239 -3.44 -25.21 -19.98
C ILE A 239 -4.68 -26.09 -19.71
N VAL A 240 -5.82 -25.50 -19.37
CA VAL A 240 -7.08 -26.20 -19.03
C VAL A 240 -8.01 -26.33 -20.25
N LYS A 241 -7.65 -25.77 -21.42
CA LYS A 241 -8.28 -26.00 -22.71
C LYS A 241 -7.43 -26.99 -23.53
#